data_07abbb6ddcb9a75ce796fe890087b229
#
_entry.id   07abbb6ddcb9a75ce796fe890087b229
#
_cell.length_a   1.000
_cell.length_b   1.000
_cell.length_c   1.000
_cell.angle_alpha   90.00
_cell.angle_beta   90.00
_cell.angle_gamma   90.00
#
_symmetry.space_group_name_H-M   'P 1'
#
loop_
_entity.id
_entity.type
_entity.pdbx_description
1 polymer ?
#
loop_
_entity_poly.entity_id
_entity_poly.type
_entity_poly.pdbx_seq_one_letter_code
_entity_poly.pdbx_strand_id
1 'polypeptide(L)'
;AAPVNVHRVNWMWSNPEVFRAAGATIPTTWDDFMVQAKKLQDAGYVALAHGGQPWQDATVFEAVVLGVGGADYYNKAFVEMDMDALNSATTVEVFETFGNLRQFIDSNAPGRDWNVATSMVIEGKAGMQIMGDWAKGEFKVAGKNVGTDYTCTAAPGTSGAHTFNIDSFAFFAQGTTAGTGAQNIMAAEI
;
A
#
# COMPACT_ATOMS: atom_id res chain seq x y z
N ALA A 1 -21.65 5.67 -11.89
CA ALA A 1 -20.25 5.36 -12.15
C ALA A 1 -20.16 4.07 -12.97
N ALA A 2 -19.17 3.97 -13.86
CA ALA A 2 -18.84 2.72 -14.54
C ALA A 2 -17.47 2.24 -14.01
N PRO A 3 -17.40 1.06 -13.35
CA PRO A 3 -16.14 0.54 -12.86
C PRO A 3 -15.25 0.08 -14.02
N VAL A 4 -13.94 0.29 -13.92
CA VAL A 4 -12.95 -0.06 -14.93
C VAL A 4 -12.08 -1.21 -14.48
N ASN A 5 -11.53 -1.12 -13.27
CA ASN A 5 -10.68 -2.13 -12.67
C ASN A 5 -10.84 -2.18 -11.14
N VAL A 6 -10.30 -3.23 -10.55
CA VAL A 6 -10.21 -3.41 -9.10
C VAL A 6 -8.77 -3.70 -8.73
N HIS A 7 -8.22 -2.94 -7.81
CA HIS A 7 -6.88 -3.10 -7.31
C HIS A 7 -6.87 -3.61 -5.87
N ARG A 8 -6.02 -4.57 -5.57
CA ARG A 8 -5.64 -4.87 -4.20
C ARG A 8 -4.53 -3.93 -3.77
N VAL A 9 -4.69 -3.25 -2.62
CA VAL A 9 -3.86 -2.11 -2.24
C VAL A 9 -2.78 -2.48 -1.21
N ASN A 10 -3.04 -3.43 -0.31
CA ASN A 10 -2.15 -3.79 0.79
C ASN A 10 -1.12 -4.88 0.44
N TRP A 11 -0.38 -4.71 -0.65
CA TRP A 11 0.75 -5.56 -0.98
C TRP A 11 2.06 -5.01 -0.40
N MET A 12 2.94 -5.91 0.04
CA MET A 12 4.33 -5.61 0.33
C MET A 12 5.23 -6.22 -0.75
N TRP A 13 5.95 -5.37 -1.44
CA TRP A 13 6.92 -5.68 -2.49
C TRP A 13 8.30 -5.65 -1.88
N SER A 14 9.08 -6.72 -1.99
CA SER A 14 10.36 -6.84 -1.29
C SER A 14 11.44 -7.39 -2.22
N ASN A 15 12.68 -6.94 -2.00
CA ASN A 15 13.86 -7.45 -2.69
C ASN A 15 14.53 -8.53 -1.83
N PRO A 16 14.43 -9.82 -2.20
CA PRO A 16 14.95 -10.92 -1.39
C PRO A 16 16.48 -10.90 -1.26
N GLU A 17 17.19 -10.32 -2.22
CA GLU A 17 18.65 -10.20 -2.15
C GLU A 17 19.08 -9.19 -1.10
N VAL A 18 18.39 -8.04 -1.03
CA VAL A 18 18.63 -7.02 0.00
C VAL A 18 18.34 -7.60 1.40
N PHE A 19 17.23 -8.32 1.56
CA PHE A 19 16.92 -8.99 2.83
C PHE A 19 18.00 -9.99 3.22
N ARG A 20 18.44 -10.82 2.29
CA ARG A 20 19.51 -11.81 2.53
C ARG A 20 20.83 -11.13 2.91
N ALA A 21 21.22 -10.06 2.21
CA ALA A 21 22.45 -9.31 2.49
C ALA A 21 22.43 -8.65 3.88
N ALA A 22 21.26 -8.22 4.35
CA ALA A 22 21.06 -7.62 5.67
C ALA A 22 20.86 -8.67 6.80
N GLY A 23 20.80 -9.96 6.51
CA GLY A 23 20.42 -10.99 7.48
C GLY A 23 19.01 -10.82 8.02
N ALA A 24 18.11 -10.25 7.21
CA ALA A 24 16.72 -10.00 7.52
C ALA A 24 15.80 -11.03 6.83
N THR A 25 14.57 -11.13 7.33
CA THR A 25 13.51 -11.98 6.77
C THR A 25 12.29 -11.13 6.42
N ILE A 26 11.45 -11.62 5.50
CA ILE A 26 10.22 -10.92 5.11
C ILE A 26 9.26 -10.90 6.30
N PRO A 27 8.86 -9.71 6.80
CA PRO A 27 8.02 -9.60 8.00
C PRO A 27 6.56 -9.99 7.71
N THR A 28 5.93 -10.62 8.70
CA THR A 28 4.52 -11.02 8.63
C THR A 28 3.63 -10.30 9.63
N THR A 29 4.21 -9.60 10.61
CA THR A 29 3.53 -8.76 11.59
C THR A 29 4.20 -7.38 11.64
N TRP A 30 3.52 -6.36 12.19
CA TRP A 30 4.11 -5.03 12.34
C TRP A 30 5.27 -5.00 13.33
N ASP A 31 5.22 -5.80 14.40
CA ASP A 31 6.35 -5.93 15.34
C ASP A 31 7.58 -6.51 14.65
N ASP A 32 7.39 -7.59 13.88
CA ASP A 32 8.48 -8.18 13.10
C ASP A 32 8.99 -7.21 12.03
N PHE A 33 8.09 -6.42 11.42
CA PHE A 33 8.48 -5.36 10.48
C PHE A 33 9.50 -4.39 11.10
N MET A 34 9.24 -3.90 12.32
CA MET A 34 10.16 -2.99 13.01
C MET A 34 11.55 -3.62 13.21
N VAL A 35 11.58 -4.91 13.58
CA VAL A 35 12.84 -5.66 13.77
C VAL A 35 13.58 -5.83 12.44
N GLN A 36 12.89 -6.26 11.39
CA GLN A 36 13.53 -6.52 10.10
C GLN A 36 13.94 -5.22 9.38
N ALA A 37 13.12 -4.17 9.47
CA ALA A 37 13.45 -2.85 8.95
C ALA A 37 14.70 -2.26 9.61
N LYS A 38 14.87 -2.46 10.91
CA LYS A 38 16.09 -2.04 11.61
C LYS A 38 17.34 -2.75 11.08
N LYS A 39 17.26 -4.06 10.81
CA LYS A 39 18.39 -4.81 10.21
C LYS A 39 18.75 -4.27 8.83
N LEU A 40 17.74 -3.93 8.00
CA LEU A 40 17.97 -3.34 6.69
C LEU A 40 18.70 -1.99 6.79
N GLN A 41 18.28 -1.13 7.72
CA GLN A 41 18.95 0.15 7.97
C GLN A 41 20.39 -0.03 8.48
N ASP A 42 20.62 -0.95 9.41
CA ASP A 42 21.94 -1.23 9.96
C ASP A 42 22.91 -1.77 8.90
N ALA A 43 22.37 -2.43 7.86
CA ALA A 43 23.11 -2.87 6.69
C ALA A 43 23.28 -1.77 5.61
N GLY A 44 22.78 -0.55 5.85
CA GLY A 44 22.93 0.61 4.96
C GLY A 44 21.89 0.74 3.86
N TYR A 45 20.80 -0.01 3.93
CA TYR A 45 19.69 0.07 2.97
C TYR A 45 18.57 1.00 3.47
N VAL A 46 17.81 1.58 2.54
CA VAL A 46 16.49 2.14 2.88
C VAL A 46 15.58 0.97 3.21
N ALA A 47 15.02 0.93 4.42
CA ALA A 47 14.20 -0.22 4.79
C ALA A 47 12.83 -0.19 4.08
N LEU A 48 12.15 0.97 4.13
CA LEU A 48 10.84 1.19 3.50
C LEU A 48 10.97 2.27 2.42
N ALA A 49 10.97 1.88 1.15
CA ALA A 49 10.82 2.80 0.04
C ALA A 49 9.40 3.36 0.04
N HIS A 50 9.28 4.69 0.09
CA HIS A 50 7.99 5.36 0.15
C HIS A 50 8.00 6.62 -0.69
N GLY A 51 6.87 6.95 -1.29
CA GLY A 51 6.65 8.23 -1.93
C GLY A 51 5.99 9.20 -0.96
N GLY A 52 6.21 10.51 -1.14
CA GLY A 52 5.77 11.53 -0.21
C GLY A 52 4.47 12.22 -0.62
N GLN A 53 3.58 11.54 -1.29
CA GLN A 53 2.27 12.09 -1.69
C GLN A 53 1.18 11.56 -0.75
N PRO A 54 0.16 12.37 -0.36
CA PRO A 54 -0.83 12.00 0.66
C PRO A 54 -1.58 10.68 0.38
N TRP A 55 -1.85 10.37 -0.90
CA TRP A 55 -2.53 9.11 -1.25
C TRP A 55 -1.65 7.88 -0.98
N GLN A 56 -0.32 8.01 -1.07
CA GLN A 56 0.61 6.93 -0.73
C GLN A 56 0.67 6.72 0.77
N ASP A 57 0.62 7.81 1.56
CA ASP A 57 0.49 7.73 3.02
C ASP A 57 -0.81 7.02 3.40
N ALA A 58 -1.94 7.36 2.74
CA ALA A 58 -3.22 6.70 2.97
C ALA A 58 -3.15 5.19 2.66
N THR A 59 -2.48 4.79 1.57
CA THR A 59 -2.28 3.38 1.21
C THR A 59 -1.56 2.59 2.31
N VAL A 60 -0.50 3.15 2.87
CA VAL A 60 0.25 2.52 3.97
C VAL A 60 -0.58 2.56 5.26
N PHE A 61 -1.25 3.67 5.55
CA PHE A 61 -2.11 3.80 6.73
C PHE A 61 -3.22 2.74 6.74
N GLU A 62 -3.93 2.55 5.64
CA GLU A 62 -4.98 1.52 5.52
C GLU A 62 -4.43 0.09 5.74
N ALA A 63 -3.22 -0.19 5.24
CA ALA A 63 -2.56 -1.47 5.50
C ALA A 63 -2.23 -1.65 7.01
N VAL A 64 -1.83 -0.57 7.70
CA VAL A 64 -1.62 -0.58 9.16
C VAL A 64 -2.94 -0.77 9.90
N VAL A 65 -4.00 -0.03 9.53
CA VAL A 65 -5.34 -0.18 10.12
C VAL A 65 -5.82 -1.62 10.05
N LEU A 66 -5.73 -2.22 8.87
CA LEU A 66 -6.15 -3.62 8.66
C LEU A 66 -5.25 -4.59 9.42
N GLY A 67 -3.94 -4.37 9.43
CA GLY A 67 -2.97 -5.28 10.05
C GLY A 67 -2.96 -5.24 11.59
N VAL A 68 -3.28 -4.10 12.19
CA VAL A 68 -3.38 -3.91 13.64
C VAL A 68 -4.76 -4.29 14.15
N GLY A 69 -5.80 -3.72 13.54
CA GLY A 69 -7.18 -3.86 14.03
C GLY A 69 -7.96 -5.02 13.44
N GLY A 70 -7.53 -5.55 12.29
CA GLY A 70 -8.29 -6.57 11.55
C GLY A 70 -9.47 -5.98 10.76
N ALA A 71 -10.15 -6.86 9.99
CA ALA A 71 -11.22 -6.45 9.10
C ALA A 71 -12.45 -5.88 9.83
N ASP A 72 -12.81 -6.44 10.98
CA ASP A 72 -13.97 -5.97 11.75
C ASP A 72 -13.75 -4.57 12.29
N TYR A 73 -12.57 -4.29 12.83
CA TYR A 73 -12.21 -2.95 13.28
C TYR A 73 -12.14 -1.97 12.10
N TYR A 74 -11.51 -2.36 10.99
CA TYR A 74 -11.45 -1.53 9.77
C TYR A 74 -12.85 -1.10 9.33
N ASN A 75 -13.79 -2.05 9.24
CA ASN A 75 -15.16 -1.75 8.83
C ASN A 75 -15.86 -0.82 9.80
N LYS A 76 -15.81 -1.10 11.11
CA LYS A 76 -16.44 -0.26 12.12
C LYS A 76 -15.86 1.16 12.14
N ALA A 77 -14.54 1.28 12.20
CA ALA A 77 -13.90 2.57 12.38
C ALA A 77 -13.90 3.44 11.10
N PHE A 78 -13.65 2.84 9.91
CA PHE A 78 -13.36 3.59 8.69
C PHE A 78 -14.43 3.44 7.58
N VAL A 79 -15.36 2.51 7.71
CA VAL A 79 -16.51 2.38 6.79
C VAL A 79 -17.79 2.86 7.46
N GLU A 80 -18.07 2.38 8.66
CA GLU A 80 -19.28 2.74 9.42
C GLU A 80 -19.11 4.03 10.23
N MET A 81 -17.87 4.50 10.41
CA MET A 81 -17.52 5.71 11.19
C MET A 81 -18.00 5.62 12.64
N ASP A 82 -17.92 4.42 13.23
CA ASP A 82 -18.33 4.15 14.61
C ASP A 82 -17.39 4.89 15.59
N MET A 83 -17.98 5.76 16.40
CA MET A 83 -17.20 6.62 17.32
C MET A 83 -16.57 5.84 18.47
N ASP A 84 -17.13 4.72 18.90
CA ASP A 84 -16.54 3.89 19.95
C ASP A 84 -15.32 3.15 19.42
N ALA A 85 -15.39 2.65 18.18
CA ALA A 85 -14.23 2.07 17.49
C ALA A 85 -13.13 3.11 17.27
N LEU A 86 -13.47 4.31 16.79
CA LEU A 86 -12.52 5.42 16.56
C LEU A 86 -11.87 5.94 17.85
N ASN A 87 -12.56 5.90 18.99
CA ASN A 87 -12.02 6.31 20.28
C ASN A 87 -11.36 5.16 21.07
N SER A 88 -11.13 4.01 20.45
CA SER A 88 -10.57 2.84 21.11
C SER A 88 -9.03 2.89 21.24
N ALA A 89 -8.49 2.02 22.09
CA ALA A 89 -7.05 1.81 22.20
C ALA A 89 -6.44 1.29 20.88
N THR A 90 -7.20 0.55 20.09
CA THR A 90 -6.76 0.07 18.76
C THR A 90 -6.45 1.23 17.82
N THR A 91 -7.22 2.32 17.87
CA THR A 91 -6.94 3.52 17.07
C THR A 91 -5.60 4.15 17.49
N VAL A 92 -5.33 4.21 18.78
CA VAL A 92 -4.03 4.71 19.28
C VAL A 92 -2.89 3.85 18.75
N GLU A 93 -3.00 2.52 18.87
CA GLU A 93 -2.00 1.58 18.37
C GLU A 93 -1.77 1.70 16.85
N VAL A 94 -2.84 1.90 16.06
CA VAL A 94 -2.73 2.16 14.62
C VAL A 94 -1.88 3.39 14.33
N PHE A 95 -2.15 4.51 15.01
CA PHE A 95 -1.40 5.75 14.79
C PHE A 95 0.04 5.66 15.30
N GLU A 96 0.29 4.98 16.41
CA GLU A 96 1.63 4.73 16.92
C GLU A 96 2.43 3.86 15.95
N THR A 97 1.84 2.76 15.46
CA THR A 97 2.47 1.88 14.48
C THR A 97 2.79 2.65 13.19
N PHE A 98 1.82 3.38 12.63
CA PHE A 98 2.02 4.18 11.42
C PHE A 98 3.10 5.26 11.63
N GLY A 99 3.07 5.98 12.75
CA GLY A 99 4.06 6.99 13.10
C GLY A 99 5.47 6.41 13.18
N ASN A 100 5.61 5.20 13.72
CA ASN A 100 6.89 4.50 13.85
C ASN A 100 7.49 4.08 12.51
N LEU A 101 6.70 3.93 11.44
CA LEU A 101 7.23 3.59 10.11
C LEU A 101 8.12 4.70 9.54
N ARG A 102 7.89 5.95 9.93
CA ARG A 102 8.62 7.12 9.42
C ARG A 102 10.14 7.01 9.60
N GLN A 103 10.62 6.38 10.66
CA GLN A 103 12.05 6.21 10.91
C GLN A 103 12.75 5.33 9.87
N PHE A 104 12.01 4.53 9.11
CA PHE A 104 12.51 3.59 8.11
C PHE A 104 12.44 4.12 6.67
N ILE A 105 11.89 5.31 6.50
CA ILE A 105 11.76 6.02 5.23
C ILE A 105 12.92 7.01 5.10
N ASP A 106 13.51 7.13 3.92
CA ASP A 106 14.60 8.07 3.69
C ASP A 106 14.12 9.54 3.61
N SER A 107 15.02 10.47 3.92
CA SER A 107 14.71 11.90 3.99
C SER A 107 14.31 12.54 2.65
N ASN A 108 14.56 11.88 1.53
CA ASN A 108 14.22 12.37 0.19
C ASN A 108 12.83 11.90 -0.29
N ALA A 109 12.06 11.24 0.57
CA ALA A 109 10.72 10.76 0.23
C ALA A 109 9.70 11.87 -0.08
N PRO A 110 9.71 13.08 0.56
CA PRO A 110 8.71 14.09 0.28
C PRO A 110 8.59 14.44 -1.21
N GLY A 111 7.37 14.32 -1.76
CA GLY A 111 7.08 14.61 -3.17
C GLY A 111 7.49 13.52 -4.17
N ARG A 112 8.13 12.44 -3.71
CA ARG A 112 8.51 11.32 -4.58
C ARG A 112 7.29 10.61 -5.13
N ASP A 113 7.32 10.30 -6.42
CA ASP A 113 6.31 9.46 -7.04
C ASP A 113 6.47 7.98 -6.63
N TRP A 114 5.37 7.25 -6.59
CA TRP A 114 5.31 5.86 -6.13
C TRP A 114 6.20 4.91 -6.95
N ASN A 115 6.27 5.10 -8.27
CA ASN A 115 7.09 4.29 -9.17
C ASN A 115 8.60 4.53 -8.96
N VAL A 116 8.99 5.73 -8.53
CA VAL A 116 10.38 6.01 -8.13
C VAL A 116 10.73 5.24 -6.85
N ALA A 117 9.81 5.16 -5.90
CA ALA A 117 9.98 4.30 -4.72
C ALA A 117 10.06 2.82 -5.10
N THR A 118 9.23 2.35 -6.06
CA THR A 118 9.31 0.98 -6.59
C THR A 118 10.68 0.70 -7.23
N SER A 119 11.21 1.66 -8.00
CA SER A 119 12.53 1.54 -8.62
C SER A 119 13.64 1.36 -7.58
N MET A 120 13.54 1.96 -6.40
CA MET A 120 14.52 1.74 -5.33
C MET A 120 14.56 0.28 -4.87
N VAL A 121 13.41 -0.40 -4.81
CA VAL A 121 13.34 -1.84 -4.49
C VAL A 121 13.89 -2.67 -5.63
N ILE A 122 13.55 -2.33 -6.88
CA ILE A 122 14.03 -3.01 -8.10
C ILE A 122 15.56 -2.96 -8.20
N GLU A 123 16.15 -1.81 -7.88
CA GLU A 123 17.59 -1.56 -7.97
C GLU A 123 18.39 -2.06 -6.74
N GLY A 124 17.70 -2.60 -5.73
CA GLY A 124 18.35 -3.07 -4.50
C GLY A 124 18.85 -1.94 -3.58
N LYS A 125 18.33 -0.73 -3.72
CA LYS A 125 18.62 0.41 -2.83
C LYS A 125 17.72 0.39 -1.60
N ALA A 126 16.55 -0.25 -1.70
CA ALA A 126 15.61 -0.40 -0.61
C ALA A 126 15.18 -1.86 -0.45
N GLY A 127 14.81 -2.22 0.78
CA GLY A 127 14.36 -3.57 1.11
C GLY A 127 12.93 -3.85 0.66
N MET A 128 12.02 -2.94 0.91
CA MET A 128 10.58 -3.15 0.67
C MET A 128 9.81 -1.87 0.39
N GLN A 129 8.61 -2.04 -0.17
CA GLN A 129 7.60 -0.99 -0.39
C GLN A 129 6.21 -1.57 -0.09
N ILE A 130 5.32 -0.79 0.55
CA ILE A 130 3.90 -1.10 0.65
C ILE A 130 3.19 -0.29 -0.43
N MET A 131 2.55 -0.98 -1.39
CA MET A 131 1.93 -0.36 -2.55
C MET A 131 0.94 -1.33 -3.21
N GLY A 132 -0.03 -0.79 -3.92
CA GLY A 132 -1.01 -1.57 -4.66
C GLY A 132 -0.42 -2.44 -5.77
N ASP A 133 -1.27 -3.29 -6.33
CA ASP A 133 -0.87 -4.29 -7.35
C ASP A 133 -0.36 -3.68 -8.66
N TRP A 134 -0.64 -2.41 -8.93
CA TRP A 134 -0.07 -1.68 -10.08
C TRP A 134 1.46 -1.63 -10.05
N ALA A 135 2.10 -1.71 -8.88
CA ALA A 135 3.56 -1.76 -8.77
C ALA A 135 4.16 -2.96 -9.51
N LYS A 136 3.41 -4.05 -9.71
CA LYS A 136 3.84 -5.20 -10.52
C LYS A 136 4.23 -4.80 -11.94
N GLY A 137 3.59 -3.78 -12.50
CA GLY A 137 3.92 -3.25 -13.83
C GLY A 137 5.36 -2.80 -13.93
N GLU A 138 5.85 -2.06 -12.92
CA GLU A 138 7.22 -1.55 -12.87
C GLU A 138 8.25 -2.70 -12.83
N PHE A 139 8.02 -3.72 -11.99
CA PHE A 139 8.88 -4.91 -11.94
C PHE A 139 8.91 -5.64 -13.29
N LYS A 140 7.75 -5.77 -13.94
CA LYS A 140 7.64 -6.42 -15.26
C LYS A 140 8.39 -5.64 -16.34
N VAL A 141 8.25 -4.31 -16.39
CA VAL A 141 8.97 -3.45 -17.35
C VAL A 141 10.47 -3.52 -17.11
N ALA A 142 10.91 -3.63 -15.87
CA ALA A 142 12.32 -3.81 -15.51
C ALA A 142 12.85 -5.25 -15.76
N GLY A 143 12.04 -6.16 -16.33
CA GLY A 143 12.44 -7.54 -16.61
C GLY A 143 12.62 -8.41 -15.37
N LYS A 144 12.00 -8.05 -14.25
CA LYS A 144 12.14 -8.77 -12.98
C LYS A 144 11.14 -9.90 -12.83
N ASN A 145 11.57 -11.01 -12.22
CA ASN A 145 10.78 -12.22 -12.01
C ASN A 145 10.38 -12.35 -10.55
N VAL A 146 9.07 -12.61 -10.31
CA VAL A 146 8.55 -12.88 -8.97
C VAL A 146 9.16 -14.15 -8.39
N GLY A 147 9.48 -14.12 -7.11
CA GLY A 147 10.10 -15.24 -6.38
C GLY A 147 11.62 -15.30 -6.50
N THR A 148 12.21 -14.68 -7.51
CA THR A 148 13.67 -14.62 -7.71
C THR A 148 14.21 -13.22 -7.46
N ASP A 149 13.71 -12.23 -8.23
CA ASP A 149 14.21 -10.85 -8.17
C ASP A 149 13.41 -10.01 -7.17
N TYR A 150 12.16 -10.36 -6.94
CA TYR A 150 11.29 -9.74 -5.95
C TYR A 150 10.28 -10.71 -5.39
N THR A 151 9.76 -10.41 -4.21
CA THR A 151 8.61 -11.10 -3.63
C THR A 151 7.43 -10.13 -3.48
N CYS A 152 6.22 -10.70 -3.53
CA CYS A 152 4.98 -9.97 -3.31
C CYS A 152 4.18 -10.73 -2.26
N THR A 153 4.01 -10.13 -1.10
CA THR A 153 3.30 -10.73 0.05
C THR A 153 2.22 -9.79 0.54
N ALA A 154 1.29 -10.28 1.34
CA ALA A 154 0.38 -9.40 2.07
C ALA A 154 1.19 -8.45 2.97
N ALA A 155 0.74 -7.21 3.15
CA ALA A 155 1.31 -6.31 4.14
C ALA A 155 1.23 -6.94 5.55
N PRO A 156 2.14 -6.59 6.48
CA PRO A 156 2.19 -7.20 7.79
C PRO A 156 0.84 -7.20 8.52
N GLY A 157 0.48 -8.31 9.14
CA GLY A 157 -0.78 -8.49 9.86
C GLY A 157 -2.03 -8.67 9.00
N THR A 158 -1.93 -8.59 7.66
CA THR A 158 -3.10 -8.60 6.77
C THR A 158 -3.31 -9.93 6.04
N SER A 159 -2.72 -11.03 6.52
CA SER A 159 -2.93 -12.35 5.92
C SER A 159 -4.40 -12.75 5.99
N GLY A 160 -4.99 -13.13 4.85
CA GLY A 160 -6.40 -13.52 4.76
C GLY A 160 -7.39 -12.37 4.57
N ALA A 161 -6.93 -11.11 4.61
CA ALA A 161 -7.73 -9.92 4.35
C ALA A 161 -7.02 -8.96 3.38
N HIS A 162 -7.79 -8.10 2.70
CA HIS A 162 -7.21 -7.11 1.80
C HIS A 162 -8.07 -5.86 1.70
N THR A 163 -7.39 -4.73 1.55
CA THR A 163 -8.04 -3.49 1.10
C THR A 163 -8.05 -3.47 -0.43
N PHE A 164 -9.07 -2.83 -1.00
CA PHE A 164 -9.19 -2.68 -2.44
C PHE A 164 -9.70 -1.28 -2.78
N ASN A 165 -9.38 -0.83 -3.97
CA ASN A 165 -10.03 0.30 -4.61
C ASN A 165 -10.57 -0.10 -5.99
N ILE A 166 -11.57 0.64 -6.44
CA ILE A 166 -12.17 0.46 -7.76
C ILE A 166 -12.04 1.78 -8.52
N ASP A 167 -11.27 1.77 -9.59
CA ASP A 167 -11.23 2.90 -10.50
C ASP A 167 -12.52 2.93 -11.30
N SER A 168 -13.13 4.09 -11.39
CA SER A 168 -14.43 4.24 -12.02
C SER A 168 -14.52 5.56 -12.79
N PHE A 169 -15.18 5.54 -13.94
CA PHE A 169 -15.63 6.77 -14.56
C PHE A 169 -16.85 7.32 -13.82
N ALA A 170 -16.73 8.56 -13.37
CA ALA A 170 -17.85 9.27 -12.73
C ALA A 170 -18.71 9.95 -13.79
N PHE A 171 -20.01 9.75 -13.73
CA PHE A 171 -21.00 10.47 -14.53
C PHE A 171 -21.77 11.42 -13.63
N PHE A 172 -21.67 12.70 -13.93
CA PHE A 172 -22.39 13.73 -13.19
C PHE A 172 -23.87 13.71 -13.53
N ALA A 173 -24.73 14.09 -12.60
CA ALA A 173 -26.16 14.22 -12.86
C ALA A 173 -26.41 15.22 -14.01
N GLN A 174 -27.23 14.81 -14.97
CA GLN A 174 -27.58 15.65 -16.12
C GLN A 174 -28.97 16.21 -15.95
N GLY A 175 -29.13 17.50 -16.27
CA GLY A 175 -30.43 18.18 -16.22
C GLY A 175 -31.32 17.91 -17.44
N THR A 176 -30.86 17.13 -18.43
CA THR A 176 -31.58 16.86 -19.68
C THR A 176 -31.61 15.38 -20.05
N THR A 177 -32.66 14.93 -20.71
CA THR A 177 -32.81 13.58 -21.25
C THR A 177 -31.70 13.25 -22.27
N ALA A 178 -31.32 14.23 -23.11
CA ALA A 178 -30.28 14.05 -24.11
C ALA A 178 -28.91 13.83 -23.44
N GLY A 179 -28.58 14.58 -22.39
CA GLY A 179 -27.34 14.41 -21.61
C GLY A 179 -27.28 13.03 -20.95
N THR A 180 -28.39 12.59 -20.33
CA THR A 180 -28.48 11.24 -19.74
C THR A 180 -28.33 10.15 -20.81
N GLY A 181 -28.95 10.32 -21.98
CA GLY A 181 -28.81 9.39 -23.10
C GLY A 181 -27.38 9.26 -23.60
N ALA A 182 -26.66 10.37 -23.74
CA ALA A 182 -25.24 10.36 -24.12
C ALA A 182 -24.36 9.64 -23.09
N GLN A 183 -24.59 9.87 -21.79
CA GLN A 183 -23.87 9.16 -20.72
C GLN A 183 -24.12 7.65 -20.74
N ASN A 184 -25.36 7.21 -20.98
CA ASN A 184 -25.69 5.79 -21.08
C ASN A 184 -24.98 5.11 -22.26
N ILE A 185 -24.86 5.80 -23.40
CA ILE A 185 -24.09 5.30 -24.54
C ILE A 185 -22.61 5.18 -24.17
N MET A 186 -22.02 6.21 -23.59
CA MET A 186 -20.62 6.15 -23.16
C MET A 186 -20.37 5.04 -22.14
N ALA A 187 -21.28 4.86 -21.17
CA ALA A 187 -21.14 3.82 -20.15
C ALA A 187 -21.25 2.39 -20.70
N ALA A 188 -21.87 2.22 -21.87
CA ALA A 188 -21.96 0.93 -22.55
C ALA A 188 -20.72 0.58 -23.39
N GLU A 189 -19.89 1.57 -23.71
CA GLU A 189 -18.66 1.41 -24.49
C GLU A 189 -17.40 1.25 -23.62
N ILE A 190 -17.51 1.45 -22.31
CA ILE A 190 -16.44 1.29 -21.31
C ILE A 190 -16.45 -0.14 -20.77
#